data_1e21245561a4eda4b6604b19d10e3f2b
#
_entry.id   1e21245561a4eda4b6604b19d10e3f2b
#
_cell.length_a   1.000
_cell.length_b   1.000
_cell.length_c   1.000
_cell.angle_alpha   90.00
_cell.angle_beta   90.00
_cell.angle_gamma   90.00
#
_symmetry.space_group_name_H-M   'P 1'
#
loop_
_entity.id
_entity.type
_entity.pdbx_description
1 polymer ?
#
loop_
_entity_poly.entity_id
_entity_poly.type
_entity_poly.pdbx_seq_one_letter_code
_entity_poly.pdbx_strand_id
1 'polypeptide(L)'
;ADSLEADELSGDLLLDIVMTRLPKYELRDESFIVELKDQEKVIPILAKPDSAKADYSAFYEFKTSTRRWTQTMADESNQITFYAMAMWLKTGKIPKDIELIDVQVAYQDDGRLAPTGEIFRFPTKRTLVDIIKMTRRVRVAWHEIQKACKEELL
;
A
#
# COMPACT_ATOMS: atom_id res chain seq x y z
N ALA A 1 3.27 -19.48 28.29
CA ALA A 1 3.29 -20.51 27.26
C ALA A 1 2.11 -20.36 26.31
N ASP A 2 0.91 -20.29 26.85
CA ASP A 2 -0.31 -20.19 26.04
C ASP A 2 -0.39 -18.91 25.17
N SER A 3 0.31 -17.84 25.58
CA SER A 3 0.27 -16.56 24.86
C SER A 3 1.08 -16.57 23.56
N LEU A 4 2.24 -17.21 23.56
CA LEU A 4 3.10 -17.30 22.37
C LEU A 4 2.51 -18.25 21.32
N GLU A 5 1.96 -19.38 21.75
CA GLU A 5 1.33 -20.35 20.85
C GLU A 5 0.11 -19.79 20.11
N ALA A 6 -0.72 -18.98 20.80
CA ALA A 6 -1.90 -18.39 20.17
C ALA A 6 -1.52 -17.25 19.21
N ASP A 7 -0.46 -16.50 19.48
CA ASP A 7 0.05 -15.48 18.56
C ASP A 7 0.67 -16.12 17.32
N GLU A 8 1.39 -17.23 17.49
CA GLU A 8 1.91 -18.03 16.39
C GLU A 8 0.79 -18.63 15.54
N LEU A 9 -0.25 -19.19 16.16
CA LEU A 9 -1.41 -19.73 15.46
C LEU A 9 -2.18 -18.65 14.67
N SER A 10 -2.32 -17.45 15.23
CA SER A 10 -2.96 -16.33 14.52
C SER A 10 -2.12 -15.85 13.35
N GLY A 11 -0.80 -15.80 13.52
CA GLY A 11 0.16 -15.46 12.47
C GLY A 11 0.16 -16.51 11.36
N ASP A 12 0.13 -17.79 11.70
CA ASP A 12 0.07 -18.90 10.75
C ASP A 12 -1.23 -18.91 9.94
N LEU A 13 -2.37 -18.62 10.57
CA LEU A 13 -3.65 -18.49 9.88
C LEU A 13 -3.65 -17.31 8.89
N LEU A 14 -3.09 -16.17 9.29
CA LEU A 14 -2.97 -15.01 8.41
C LEU A 14 -2.05 -15.32 7.23
N LEU A 15 -0.92 -15.96 7.49
CA LEU A 15 0.03 -16.38 6.46
C LEU A 15 -0.62 -17.36 5.48
N ASP A 16 -1.37 -18.33 5.97
CA ASP A 16 -2.11 -19.28 5.14
C ASP A 16 -3.10 -18.56 4.21
N ILE A 17 -3.86 -17.60 4.73
CA ILE A 17 -4.77 -16.76 3.93
C ILE A 17 -4.01 -16.01 2.84
N VAL A 18 -2.93 -15.35 3.19
CA VAL A 18 -2.10 -14.60 2.24
C VAL A 18 -1.54 -15.50 1.16
N MET A 19 -1.05 -16.68 1.53
CA MET A 19 -0.42 -17.62 0.60
C MET A 19 -1.40 -18.35 -0.30
N THR A 20 -2.65 -18.57 0.15
CA THR A 20 -3.61 -19.42 -0.55
C THR A 20 -4.76 -18.68 -1.20
N ARG A 21 -5.16 -17.51 -0.68
CA ARG A 21 -6.39 -16.81 -1.10
C ARG A 21 -6.15 -15.47 -1.77
N LEU A 22 -4.97 -14.86 -1.63
CA LEU A 22 -4.65 -13.60 -2.29
C LEU A 22 -4.01 -13.84 -3.67
N PRO A 23 -4.13 -12.88 -4.60
CA PRO A 23 -3.46 -12.98 -5.89
C PRO A 23 -1.95 -13.14 -5.74
N LYS A 24 -1.36 -13.96 -6.60
CA LYS A 24 0.08 -14.21 -6.59
C LYS A 24 0.75 -13.46 -7.72
N TYR A 25 1.33 -12.31 -7.38
CA TYR A 25 2.19 -11.58 -8.30
C TYR A 25 3.66 -11.87 -7.99
N GLU A 26 4.52 -11.61 -8.94
CA GLU A 26 5.96 -11.95 -8.88
C GLU A 26 6.70 -11.16 -7.82
N LEU A 27 6.35 -9.87 -7.64
CA LEU A 27 6.97 -8.98 -6.67
C LEU A 27 6.14 -8.99 -5.38
N ARG A 28 6.77 -9.39 -4.28
CA ARG A 28 6.14 -9.42 -2.98
C ARG A 28 7.00 -8.68 -1.99
N ASP A 29 6.41 -7.66 -1.36
CA ASP A 29 7.09 -6.86 -0.34
C ASP A 29 8.45 -6.32 -0.82
N GLU A 30 8.55 -6.04 -2.11
CA GLU A 30 9.74 -5.48 -2.74
C GLU A 30 9.61 -3.98 -2.95
N SER A 31 10.62 -3.24 -2.52
CA SER A 31 10.70 -1.82 -2.75
C SER A 31 11.35 -1.48 -4.08
N PHE A 32 10.98 -0.33 -4.62
CA PHE A 32 11.68 0.27 -5.76
C PHE A 32 11.77 1.78 -5.56
N ILE A 33 12.75 2.39 -6.21
CA ILE A 33 12.99 3.82 -6.15
C ILE A 33 12.79 4.41 -7.54
N VAL A 34 12.06 5.52 -7.59
CA VAL A 34 11.88 6.33 -8.80
C VAL A 34 12.15 7.80 -8.47
N GLU A 35 12.32 8.61 -9.49
CA GLU A 35 12.58 10.02 -9.33
C GLU A 35 11.42 10.86 -9.88
N LEU A 36 10.96 11.81 -9.08
CA LEU A 36 10.03 12.84 -9.51
C LEU A 36 10.79 14.12 -9.78
N LYS A 37 10.71 14.63 -10.99
CA LYS A 37 11.35 15.91 -11.34
C LYS A 37 10.64 17.09 -10.68
N ASP A 38 11.43 17.99 -10.14
CA ASP A 38 10.99 19.22 -9.53
C ASP A 38 11.93 20.35 -9.97
N GLN A 39 11.60 21.01 -11.07
CA GLN A 39 12.47 21.98 -11.75
C GLN A 39 13.79 21.30 -12.16
N GLU A 40 14.95 21.80 -11.68
CA GLU A 40 16.26 21.22 -11.98
C GLU A 40 16.68 20.13 -10.99
N LYS A 41 15.86 19.88 -9.96
CA LYS A 41 16.11 18.90 -8.93
C LYS A 41 15.24 17.66 -9.10
N VAL A 42 15.58 16.61 -8.39
CA VAL A 42 14.78 15.39 -8.36
C VAL A 42 14.40 15.06 -6.93
N ILE A 43 13.20 14.51 -6.77
CA ILE A 43 12.69 14.01 -5.51
C ILE A 43 12.75 12.48 -5.58
N PRO A 44 13.53 11.81 -4.71
CA PRO A 44 13.52 10.35 -4.66
C PRO A 44 12.22 9.85 -4.05
N ILE A 45 11.59 8.90 -4.73
CA ILE A 45 10.34 8.27 -4.29
C ILE A 45 10.63 6.80 -4.03
N LEU A 46 10.42 6.37 -2.80
CA LEU A 46 10.49 4.97 -2.40
C LEU A 46 9.07 4.41 -2.31
N ALA A 47 8.80 3.35 -3.03
CA ALA A 47 7.52 2.65 -2.99
C ALA A 47 7.72 1.17 -2.66
N LYS A 48 6.86 0.64 -1.81
CA LYS A 48 6.90 -0.76 -1.41
C LYS A 48 5.47 -1.31 -1.34
N PRO A 49 4.86 -1.63 -2.49
CA PRO A 49 3.54 -2.26 -2.51
C PRO A 49 3.62 -3.67 -1.91
N ASP A 50 2.51 -4.15 -1.36
CA ASP A 50 2.46 -5.49 -0.78
C ASP A 50 2.68 -6.56 -1.85
N SER A 51 2.11 -6.38 -3.02
CA SER A 51 2.33 -7.27 -4.16
C SER A 51 2.09 -6.56 -5.47
N ALA A 52 2.93 -6.83 -6.46
CA ALA A 52 2.84 -6.23 -7.79
C ALA A 52 3.31 -7.22 -8.88
N LYS A 53 2.76 -7.08 -10.07
CA LYS A 53 3.32 -7.76 -11.24
C LYS A 53 4.68 -7.17 -11.59
N ALA A 54 5.53 -7.99 -12.17
CA ALA A 54 6.90 -7.57 -12.54
C ALA A 54 6.92 -6.38 -13.50
N ASP A 55 5.90 -6.23 -14.36
CA ASP A 55 5.75 -5.11 -15.30
C ASP A 55 5.00 -3.90 -14.70
N TYR A 56 4.61 -3.97 -13.42
CA TYR A 56 3.83 -2.95 -12.70
C TYR A 56 2.47 -2.63 -13.35
N SER A 57 1.90 -3.57 -14.09
CA SER A 57 0.54 -3.41 -14.66
C SER A 57 -0.57 -3.67 -13.64
N ALA A 58 -0.25 -4.32 -12.53
CA ALA A 58 -1.18 -4.65 -11.47
C ALA A 58 -0.48 -4.66 -10.12
N PHE A 59 -1.20 -4.23 -9.09
CA PHE A 59 -0.76 -4.38 -7.71
C PHE A 59 -1.94 -4.43 -6.76
N TYR A 60 -1.71 -4.91 -5.56
CA TYR A 60 -2.67 -4.79 -4.49
C TYR A 60 -2.00 -4.39 -3.18
N GLU A 61 -2.78 -3.73 -2.33
CA GLU A 61 -2.49 -3.51 -0.93
C GLU A 61 -3.44 -4.35 -0.09
N PHE A 62 -2.93 -5.08 0.89
CA PHE A 62 -3.81 -5.74 1.81
C PHE A 62 -3.80 -5.06 3.18
N LYS A 63 -4.96 -5.05 3.81
CA LYS A 63 -5.18 -4.50 5.14
C LYS A 63 -5.75 -5.59 6.03
N THR A 64 -5.36 -5.58 7.29
CA THR A 64 -6.04 -6.32 8.32
C THR A 64 -6.85 -5.33 9.14
N SER A 65 -8.14 -5.56 9.31
CA SER A 65 -8.99 -4.61 10.01
C SER A 65 -10.10 -5.29 10.79
N THR A 66 -10.49 -4.67 11.91
CA THR A 66 -11.66 -5.07 12.70
C THR A 66 -12.93 -4.45 12.15
N ARG A 67 -12.81 -3.33 11.44
CA ARG A 67 -13.89 -2.68 10.71
C ARG A 67 -13.67 -2.85 9.22
N ARG A 68 -14.71 -3.29 8.53
CA ARG A 68 -14.67 -3.49 7.09
C ARG A 68 -14.37 -2.19 6.35
N TRP A 69 -13.42 -2.26 5.42
CA TRP A 69 -13.20 -1.20 4.45
C TRP A 69 -14.40 -1.05 3.52
N THR A 70 -14.48 0.09 2.86
CA THR A 70 -15.51 0.39 1.88
C THR A 70 -14.89 0.68 0.53
N GLN A 71 -15.69 0.60 -0.53
CA GLN A 71 -15.23 0.97 -1.88
C GLN A 71 -14.75 2.43 -1.92
N THR A 72 -15.46 3.34 -1.24
CA THR A 72 -15.06 4.76 -1.16
C THR A 72 -13.69 4.91 -0.51
N MET A 73 -13.41 4.19 0.57
CA MET A 73 -12.11 4.21 1.23
C MET A 73 -10.99 3.72 0.31
N ALA A 74 -11.24 2.66 -0.45
CA ALA A 74 -10.29 2.16 -1.44
C ALA A 74 -10.06 3.17 -2.57
N ASP A 75 -11.12 3.78 -3.08
CA ASP A 75 -11.06 4.77 -4.16
C ASP A 75 -10.35 6.06 -3.74
N GLU A 76 -10.41 6.41 -2.47
CA GLU A 76 -9.79 7.62 -1.90
C GLU A 76 -8.44 7.36 -1.21
N SER A 77 -7.94 6.13 -1.20
CA SER A 77 -6.70 5.77 -0.52
C SER A 77 -5.50 6.52 -1.11
N ASN A 78 -4.87 7.36 -0.31
CA ASN A 78 -3.64 8.07 -0.69
C ASN A 78 -2.46 7.13 -0.91
N GLN A 79 -2.37 6.05 -0.15
CA GLN A 79 -1.32 5.06 -0.31
C GLN A 79 -1.40 4.39 -1.68
N ILE A 80 -2.59 4.00 -2.11
CA ILE A 80 -2.82 3.41 -3.44
C ILE A 80 -2.48 4.42 -4.53
N THR A 81 -2.92 5.67 -4.40
CA THR A 81 -2.58 6.71 -5.38
C THR A 81 -1.08 6.97 -5.45
N PHE A 82 -0.40 6.98 -4.31
CA PHE A 82 1.05 7.15 -4.23
C PHE A 82 1.79 6.02 -4.95
N TYR A 83 1.40 4.77 -4.75
CA TYR A 83 2.00 3.63 -5.43
C TYR A 83 1.71 3.64 -6.94
N ALA A 84 0.50 3.98 -7.34
CA ALA A 84 0.15 4.13 -8.75
C ALA A 84 0.99 5.23 -9.42
N MET A 85 1.21 6.35 -8.73
CA MET A 85 2.11 7.42 -9.19
C MET A 85 3.54 6.91 -9.36
N ALA A 86 4.08 6.20 -8.37
CA ALA A 86 5.44 5.67 -8.43
C ALA A 86 5.62 4.69 -9.60
N MET A 87 4.64 3.83 -9.84
CA MET A 87 4.66 2.90 -10.97
C MET A 87 4.55 3.61 -12.31
N TRP A 88 3.73 4.66 -12.38
CA TRP A 88 3.64 5.52 -13.56
C TRP A 88 4.96 6.25 -13.85
N LEU A 89 5.62 6.76 -12.82
CA LEU A 89 6.95 7.37 -12.96
C LEU A 89 7.99 6.37 -13.48
N LYS A 90 7.88 5.11 -13.07
CA LYS A 90 8.80 4.06 -13.48
C LYS A 90 8.55 3.56 -14.90
N THR A 91 7.30 3.37 -15.28
CA THR A 91 6.94 2.67 -16.53
C THR A 91 6.34 3.58 -17.61
N GLY A 92 5.90 4.78 -17.24
CA GLY A 92 5.14 5.66 -18.13
C GLY A 92 3.66 5.28 -18.26
N LYS A 93 3.23 4.23 -17.57
CA LYS A 93 1.84 3.72 -17.62
C LYS A 93 1.23 3.65 -16.22
N ILE A 94 -0.05 3.98 -16.12
CA ILE A 94 -0.81 3.80 -14.89
C ILE A 94 -1.14 2.32 -14.75
N PRO A 95 -0.95 1.71 -13.57
CA PRO A 95 -1.36 0.32 -13.34
C PRO A 95 -2.83 0.11 -13.70
N LYS A 96 -3.11 -0.95 -14.42
CA LYS A 96 -4.43 -1.25 -14.96
C LYS A 96 -5.33 -1.93 -13.94
N ASP A 97 -4.76 -2.83 -13.15
CA ASP A 97 -5.47 -3.63 -12.17
C ASP A 97 -4.96 -3.31 -10.77
N ILE A 98 -5.79 -2.63 -9.99
CA ILE A 98 -5.47 -2.20 -8.63
C ILE A 98 -6.55 -2.72 -7.70
N GLU A 99 -6.16 -3.32 -6.58
CA GLU A 99 -7.10 -3.74 -5.54
C GLU A 99 -6.62 -3.35 -4.15
N LEU A 100 -7.58 -3.01 -3.30
CA LEU A 100 -7.41 -3.07 -1.86
C LEU A 100 -8.07 -4.35 -1.37
N ILE A 101 -7.33 -5.16 -0.61
CA ILE A 101 -7.81 -6.43 -0.09
C ILE A 101 -7.87 -6.33 1.43
N ASP A 102 -9.06 -6.47 1.98
CA ASP A 102 -9.33 -6.34 3.40
C ASP A 102 -9.52 -7.72 4.02
N VAL A 103 -8.53 -8.14 4.79
CA VAL A 103 -8.57 -9.38 5.55
C VAL A 103 -9.14 -9.06 6.93
N GLN A 104 -10.36 -9.52 7.19
CA GLN A 104 -11.04 -9.23 8.45
C GLN A 104 -10.41 -9.98 9.60
N VAL A 105 -10.19 -9.26 10.69
CA VAL A 105 -9.74 -9.80 11.96
C VAL A 105 -10.74 -9.43 13.05
N ALA A 106 -10.82 -10.24 14.09
CA ALA A 106 -11.67 -9.99 15.22
C ALA A 106 -10.94 -10.30 16.52
N TYR A 107 -11.34 -9.59 17.59
CA TYR A 107 -10.85 -9.90 18.92
C TYR A 107 -11.42 -11.24 19.39
N GLN A 108 -10.54 -12.10 19.88
CA GLN A 108 -10.89 -13.36 20.52
C GLN A 108 -11.25 -13.11 22.00
N ASP A 109 -11.78 -14.12 22.68
CA ASP A 109 -12.13 -14.05 24.11
C ASP A 109 -10.93 -13.70 25.00
N ASP A 110 -9.73 -14.03 24.57
CA ASP A 110 -8.48 -13.70 25.25
C ASP A 110 -7.95 -12.30 24.95
N GLY A 111 -8.69 -11.51 24.16
CA GLY A 111 -8.32 -10.14 23.78
C GLY A 111 -7.38 -10.03 22.59
N ARG A 112 -7.06 -11.12 21.92
CA ARG A 112 -6.17 -11.13 20.75
C ARG A 112 -6.91 -11.03 19.45
N LEU A 113 -6.23 -10.51 18.43
CA LEU A 113 -6.74 -10.43 17.07
C LEU A 113 -6.44 -11.73 16.32
N ALA A 114 -7.44 -12.27 15.64
CA ALA A 114 -7.28 -13.40 14.75
C ALA A 114 -8.13 -13.22 13.48
N PRO A 115 -7.69 -13.74 12.32
CA PRO A 115 -8.48 -13.71 11.10
C PRO A 115 -9.83 -14.40 11.28
N THR A 116 -10.89 -13.80 10.73
CA THR A 116 -12.25 -14.38 10.74
C THR A 116 -12.48 -15.34 9.58
N GLY A 117 -11.63 -15.31 8.56
CA GLY A 117 -11.81 -16.02 7.30
C GLY A 117 -12.51 -15.18 6.24
N GLU A 118 -13.05 -14.02 6.57
CA GLU A 118 -13.67 -13.12 5.60
C GLU A 118 -12.62 -12.23 4.94
N ILE A 119 -12.70 -12.14 3.61
CA ILE A 119 -11.84 -11.29 2.78
C ILE A 119 -12.74 -10.49 1.86
N PHE A 120 -12.57 -9.17 1.87
CA PHE A 120 -13.27 -8.27 0.97
C PHE A 120 -12.28 -7.67 -0.03
N ARG A 121 -12.63 -7.71 -1.30
CA ARG A 121 -11.80 -7.20 -2.39
C ARG A 121 -12.45 -5.97 -2.99
N PHE A 122 -11.68 -4.88 -3.08
CA PHE A 122 -12.14 -3.60 -3.62
C PHE A 122 -11.28 -3.23 -4.81
N PRO A 123 -11.64 -3.64 -6.03
CA PRO A 123 -11.00 -3.13 -7.24
C PRO A 123 -11.16 -1.62 -7.31
N THR A 124 -10.10 -0.93 -7.67
CA THR A 124 -10.10 0.52 -7.78
C THR A 124 -9.26 0.95 -8.97
N LYS A 125 -9.41 2.18 -9.39
CA LYS A 125 -8.68 2.74 -10.52
C LYS A 125 -8.15 4.12 -10.17
N ARG A 126 -7.10 4.52 -10.87
CA ARG A 126 -6.56 5.89 -10.78
C ARG A 126 -6.43 6.47 -12.18
N THR A 127 -6.81 7.71 -12.31
CA THR A 127 -6.70 8.47 -13.56
C THR A 127 -5.39 9.25 -13.59
N LEU A 128 -5.03 9.75 -14.75
CA LEU A 128 -3.87 10.65 -14.87
C LEU A 128 -4.04 11.91 -14.01
N VAL A 129 -5.27 12.41 -13.86
CA VAL A 129 -5.55 13.54 -12.97
C VAL A 129 -5.23 13.22 -11.53
N ASP A 130 -5.58 12.02 -11.05
CA ASP A 130 -5.23 11.55 -9.70
C ASP A 130 -3.71 11.52 -9.51
N ILE A 131 -3.00 10.99 -10.49
CA ILE A 131 -1.53 10.89 -10.49
C ILE A 131 -0.89 12.29 -10.43
N ILE A 132 -1.33 13.20 -11.28
CA ILE A 132 -0.79 14.57 -11.31
C ILE A 132 -1.07 15.32 -10.01
N LYS A 133 -2.26 15.19 -9.45
CA LYS A 133 -2.57 15.76 -8.12
C LYS A 133 -1.64 15.21 -7.05
N MET A 134 -1.34 13.91 -7.09
CA MET A 134 -0.42 13.30 -6.14
C MET A 134 1.01 13.82 -6.32
N THR A 135 1.48 14.00 -7.54
CA THR A 135 2.83 14.58 -7.78
C THR A 135 2.94 15.99 -7.19
N ARG A 136 1.89 16.81 -7.31
CA ARG A 136 1.86 18.14 -6.69
C ARG A 136 1.94 18.08 -5.17
N ARG A 137 1.18 17.18 -4.57
CA ARG A 137 1.21 16.99 -3.11
C ARG A 137 2.59 16.52 -2.63
N VAL A 138 3.23 15.62 -3.36
CA VAL A 138 4.59 15.15 -3.03
C VAL A 138 5.60 16.29 -3.11
N ARG A 139 5.52 17.13 -4.14
CA ARG A 139 6.41 18.31 -4.25
C ARG A 139 6.24 19.26 -3.09
N VAL A 140 5.00 19.56 -2.70
CA VAL A 140 4.72 20.42 -1.55
C VAL A 140 5.28 19.82 -0.27
N ALA A 141 5.02 18.54 -0.03
CA ALA A 141 5.53 17.84 1.16
C ALA A 141 7.07 17.83 1.19
N TRP A 142 7.71 17.60 0.06
CA TRP A 142 9.17 17.61 -0.05
C TRP A 142 9.77 18.98 0.32
N HIS A 143 9.19 20.05 -0.20
CA HIS A 143 9.63 21.41 0.12
C HIS A 143 9.47 21.74 1.60
N GLU A 144 8.37 21.32 2.22
CA GLU A 144 8.16 21.49 3.65
C GLU A 144 9.17 20.71 4.50
N ILE A 145 9.47 19.48 4.12
CA ILE A 145 10.49 18.65 4.79
C ILE A 145 11.87 19.31 4.68
N GLN A 146 12.26 19.78 3.51
CA GLN A 146 13.54 20.43 3.31
C GLN A 146 13.65 21.74 4.08
N LYS A 147 12.59 22.52 4.15
CA LYS A 147 12.51 23.73 4.94
C LYS A 147 12.70 23.43 6.42
N ALA A 148 12.00 22.43 6.95
CA ALA A 148 12.13 22.01 8.34
C ALA A 148 13.55 21.53 8.67
N CYS A 149 14.17 20.74 7.78
CA CYS A 149 15.55 20.29 7.96
C CYS A 149 16.57 21.47 7.99
N LYS A 150 16.37 22.49 7.17
CA LYS A 150 17.20 23.68 7.18
C LYS A 150 17.05 24.48 8.47
N GLU A 151 15.85 24.59 9.00
CA GLU A 151 15.57 25.30 10.26
C GLU A 151 16.19 24.60 11.46
N GLU A 152 16.23 23.26 11.48
CA GLU A 152 16.86 22.48 12.54
C GLU A 152 18.39 22.57 12.53
N LEU A 153 19.00 22.85 11.38
CA LEU A 153 20.45 22.99 11.23
C LEU A 153 20.97 24.39 11.56
N LEU A 154 20.08 25.33 11.78
CA LEU A 154 20.40 26.68 12.20
C LEU A 154 20.28 26.85 13.73
#